data_3ccf41bb5e042a6c472d502a5f794b6f
#
_entry.id   3ccf41bb5e042a6c472d502a5f794b6f
#
_cell.length_a   1.000
_cell.length_b   1.000
_cell.length_c   1.000
_cell.angle_alpha   90.00
_cell.angle_beta   90.00
_cell.angle_gamma   90.00
#
_symmetry.space_group_name_H-M   'P 1'
#
loop_
_entity.id
_entity.type
_entity.pdbx_description
1 polymer ?
#
loop_
_entity_poly.entity_id
_entity_poly.type
_entity_poly.pdbx_seq_one_letter_code
_entity_poly.pdbx_strand_id
1 'polypeptide(L)'
;MNKDKKSVEEWLNTVEYGTDSTYVPSDFALEFVNFIKLVNGNEGEENLTPVVHYKMLDNVAGKEQDLLNLCHRGIAKTAVFGEYLILYLGVYNSIPGFGKVPLGLYVSDSIENGVKNMRKNLEHRWNNSDFLQHYIPNARFTDVRWEFMNIDGVTTIFKGYGGRTGVRGAKEMGIRPVLAILDDLVSDEDARSATVIASIEDTIYKAVDYALHPTKKKVIWSGTPFNAKDPLYKAVESGAWKVNVYPVCETFPCTREEFKGSWPDRFTYEYVKSQYDKAVASGKVHTFNQELMLRIMSDEDRLILDGDIRWFERESLIDNIGAYNVYITTDFATSEKESSDYSFISVWAYSHNGDFFWVDGICKRQDMGKNVDDLFRLVSEYKPYSVGVEVSGQQGGFIPFIQREMIEKNIFFNLASDSNKSLPGIRPTTNKMQRFNTVVPMFKMGKIYLPTEYKTTVPVRELVEELTLVAPNGFRSKHDDAADTVSMLTVMPLFKPSEALKMKRDKRGGVDIWEVDEEPDISSGLDSYIV
;
A
#
# COMPACT_ATOMS: atom_id res chain seq x y z
N MET A 1 -6.16 -31.33 1.02
CA MET A 1 -4.97 -30.74 1.63
C MET A 1 -5.15 -29.23 1.64
N ASN A 2 -5.47 -28.66 2.82
CA ASN A 2 -5.57 -27.20 2.98
C ASN A 2 -4.14 -26.66 3.17
N LYS A 3 -3.42 -26.37 2.10
CA LYS A 3 -2.17 -25.60 2.17
C LYS A 3 -2.56 -24.13 2.14
N ASP A 4 -2.36 -23.48 3.29
CA ASP A 4 -2.24 -22.05 3.51
C ASP A 4 -2.98 -21.11 2.53
N LYS A 5 -4.30 -21.13 2.59
CA LYS A 5 -5.09 -20.04 2.03
C LYS A 5 -4.83 -18.80 2.89
N LYS A 6 -3.91 -17.95 2.43
CA LYS A 6 -3.64 -16.64 3.01
C LYS A 6 -4.18 -15.57 2.07
N SER A 7 -4.72 -14.50 2.64
CA SER A 7 -5.05 -13.31 1.86
C SER A 7 -3.77 -12.65 1.35
N VAL A 8 -3.90 -11.73 0.39
CA VAL A 8 -2.74 -10.97 -0.09
C VAL A 8 -2.14 -10.13 1.03
N GLU A 9 -2.96 -9.56 1.90
CA GLU A 9 -2.52 -8.80 3.06
C GLU A 9 -1.72 -9.65 4.05
N GLU A 10 -2.16 -10.88 4.31
CA GLU A 10 -1.40 -11.81 5.14
C GLU A 10 -0.04 -12.15 4.54
N TRP A 11 0.05 -12.28 3.20
CA TRP A 11 1.32 -12.47 2.51
C TRP A 11 2.21 -11.22 2.59
N LEU A 12 1.65 -10.03 2.34
CA LEU A 12 2.39 -8.76 2.43
C LEU A 12 2.96 -8.52 3.83
N ASN A 13 2.23 -8.90 4.87
CA ASN A 13 2.69 -8.77 6.25
C ASN A 13 3.81 -9.77 6.63
N THR A 14 4.12 -10.75 5.76
CA THR A 14 5.27 -11.67 5.95
C THR A 14 6.53 -11.22 5.23
N VAL A 15 6.49 -10.11 4.50
CA VAL A 15 7.65 -9.60 3.76
C VAL A 15 8.67 -8.99 4.74
N GLU A 16 9.91 -9.48 4.66
CA GLU A 16 11.03 -9.01 5.46
C GLU A 16 12.26 -8.81 4.56
N TYR A 17 12.58 -7.56 4.24
CA TYR A 17 13.81 -7.18 3.52
C TYR A 17 14.97 -6.91 4.49
N GLY A 18 14.67 -6.57 5.74
CA GLY A 18 15.68 -6.28 6.75
C GLY A 18 16.54 -7.49 7.17
N THR A 19 16.11 -8.72 6.89
CA THR A 19 16.85 -9.97 7.15
C THR A 19 17.78 -10.39 6.01
N ASP A 20 17.86 -9.61 4.94
CA ASP A 20 18.61 -9.93 3.73
C ASP A 20 20.13 -10.12 3.96
N SER A 21 20.68 -9.56 5.04
CA SER A 21 22.11 -9.71 5.39
C SER A 21 22.53 -11.16 5.72
N THR A 22 21.59 -12.03 6.04
CA THR A 22 21.84 -13.44 6.37
C THR A 22 21.48 -14.39 5.22
N TYR A 23 20.92 -13.86 4.15
CA TYR A 23 20.49 -14.64 3.00
C TYR A 23 21.67 -15.09 2.16
N VAL A 24 21.72 -16.38 1.83
CA VAL A 24 22.74 -16.99 0.97
C VAL A 24 22.06 -17.47 -0.32
N PRO A 25 22.35 -16.85 -1.49
CA PRO A 25 21.81 -17.28 -2.76
C PRO A 25 22.27 -18.70 -3.13
N SER A 26 21.45 -19.41 -3.90
CA SER A 26 21.87 -20.67 -4.51
C SER A 26 22.95 -20.47 -5.59
N ASP A 27 23.68 -21.54 -5.90
CA ASP A 27 24.66 -21.54 -7.00
C ASP A 27 24.00 -21.11 -8.33
N PHE A 28 22.77 -21.55 -8.57
CA PHE A 28 22.01 -21.13 -9.77
C PHE A 28 21.78 -19.63 -9.81
N ALA A 29 21.33 -19.02 -8.69
CA ALA A 29 21.07 -17.59 -8.66
C ALA A 29 22.35 -16.77 -8.87
N LEU A 30 23.48 -17.22 -8.30
CA LEU A 30 24.80 -16.62 -8.51
C LEU A 30 25.27 -16.76 -9.97
N GLU A 31 25.15 -17.95 -10.55
CA GLU A 31 25.47 -18.22 -11.95
C GLU A 31 24.62 -17.35 -12.89
N PHE A 32 23.31 -17.25 -12.62
CA PHE A 32 22.40 -16.46 -13.43
C PHE A 32 22.74 -14.96 -13.38
N VAL A 33 23.07 -14.42 -12.22
CA VAL A 33 23.49 -13.02 -12.12
C VAL A 33 24.83 -12.78 -12.83
N ASN A 34 25.75 -13.74 -12.78
CA ASN A 34 26.97 -13.68 -13.57
C ASN A 34 26.68 -13.75 -15.08
N PHE A 35 25.72 -14.57 -15.49
CA PHE A 35 25.24 -14.60 -16.87
C PHE A 35 24.71 -13.22 -17.31
N ILE A 36 23.89 -12.55 -16.49
CA ILE A 36 23.42 -11.19 -16.80
C ILE A 36 24.60 -10.23 -17.03
N LYS A 37 25.64 -10.29 -16.18
CA LYS A 37 26.86 -9.47 -16.34
C LYS A 37 27.59 -9.78 -17.65
N LEU A 38 27.69 -11.06 -18.02
CA LEU A 38 28.34 -11.47 -19.29
C LEU A 38 27.54 -11.01 -20.51
N VAL A 39 26.21 -11.03 -20.43
CA VAL A 39 25.33 -10.55 -21.51
C VAL A 39 25.48 -9.05 -21.72
N ASN A 40 25.57 -8.26 -20.64
CA ASN A 40 25.67 -6.80 -20.71
C ASN A 40 27.10 -6.29 -20.96
N GLY A 41 28.10 -7.16 -20.80
CA GLY A 41 29.50 -6.82 -21.05
C GLY A 41 30.01 -5.67 -20.17
N ASN A 42 30.83 -4.78 -20.76
CA ASN A 42 31.44 -3.66 -20.05
C ASN A 42 30.47 -2.54 -19.69
N GLU A 43 29.29 -2.47 -20.32
CA GLU A 43 28.28 -1.45 -20.03
C GLU A 43 27.56 -1.72 -18.71
N GLY A 44 27.43 -3.02 -18.33
CA GLY A 44 26.76 -3.45 -17.11
C GLY A 44 25.28 -3.02 -17.04
N GLU A 45 24.73 -3.11 -15.84
CA GLU A 45 23.41 -2.53 -15.50
C GLU A 45 23.63 -1.31 -14.60
N GLU A 46 22.77 -0.29 -14.73
CA GLU A 46 22.85 0.96 -13.95
C GLU A 46 22.82 0.73 -12.44
N ASN A 47 22.07 -0.28 -11.99
CA ASN A 47 21.89 -0.60 -10.58
C ASN A 47 22.42 -1.98 -10.23
N LEU A 48 22.93 -2.16 -9.02
CA LEU A 48 23.33 -3.46 -8.50
C LEU A 48 22.13 -4.42 -8.42
N THR A 49 22.38 -5.71 -8.63
CA THR A 49 21.35 -6.73 -8.50
C THR A 49 20.92 -6.87 -7.02
N PRO A 50 19.66 -6.58 -6.66
CA PRO A 50 19.20 -6.66 -5.28
C PRO A 50 19.00 -8.11 -4.83
N VAL A 51 18.99 -8.33 -3.50
CA VAL A 51 18.74 -9.65 -2.91
C VAL A 51 17.40 -10.25 -3.38
N VAL A 52 16.40 -9.43 -3.59
CA VAL A 52 15.09 -9.88 -4.09
C VAL A 52 15.18 -10.64 -5.43
N HIS A 53 16.07 -10.23 -6.34
CA HIS A 53 16.25 -10.95 -7.60
C HIS A 53 16.90 -12.33 -7.40
N TYR A 54 17.84 -12.47 -6.48
CA TYR A 54 18.39 -13.79 -6.12
C TYR A 54 17.28 -14.69 -5.54
N LYS A 55 16.43 -14.17 -4.64
CA LYS A 55 15.27 -14.91 -4.10
C LYS A 55 14.27 -15.32 -5.21
N MET A 56 14.03 -14.45 -6.20
CA MET A 56 13.22 -14.77 -7.37
C MET A 56 13.81 -15.94 -8.16
N LEU A 57 15.11 -15.94 -8.39
CA LEU A 57 15.83 -16.99 -9.13
C LEU A 57 15.86 -18.31 -8.35
N ASP A 58 16.06 -18.27 -7.04
CA ASP A 58 16.00 -19.46 -6.18
C ASP A 58 14.62 -20.13 -6.23
N ASN A 59 13.56 -19.35 -6.29
CA ASN A 59 12.21 -19.88 -6.48
C ASN A 59 12.05 -20.54 -7.87
N VAL A 60 12.68 -20.01 -8.93
CA VAL A 60 12.68 -20.63 -10.27
C VAL A 60 13.37 -21.99 -10.25
N ALA A 61 14.52 -22.11 -9.57
CA ALA A 61 15.24 -23.39 -9.41
C ALA A 61 14.58 -24.35 -8.42
N GLY A 62 13.66 -23.86 -7.60
CA GLY A 62 12.95 -24.65 -6.60
C GLY A 62 12.11 -25.78 -7.20
N LYS A 63 11.66 -26.70 -6.32
CA LYS A 63 10.87 -27.89 -6.71
C LYS A 63 9.43 -27.58 -7.13
N GLU A 64 8.93 -26.41 -6.79
CA GLU A 64 7.54 -26.02 -7.06
C GLU A 64 7.33 -25.83 -8.57
N GLN A 65 6.19 -26.34 -9.04
CA GLN A 65 5.84 -26.30 -10.48
C GLN A 65 5.13 -25.00 -10.85
N ASP A 66 4.28 -24.50 -9.97
CA ASP A 66 3.41 -23.36 -10.23
C ASP A 66 3.80 -22.19 -9.31
N LEU A 67 4.56 -21.25 -9.86
CA LEU A 67 5.06 -20.06 -9.16
C LEU A 67 4.21 -18.85 -9.52
N LEU A 68 3.79 -18.11 -8.50
CA LEU A 68 3.05 -16.86 -8.66
C LEU A 68 3.81 -15.74 -7.94
N ASN A 69 4.15 -14.68 -8.69
CA ASN A 69 4.94 -13.57 -8.21
C ASN A 69 4.13 -12.28 -8.32
N LEU A 70 3.67 -11.78 -7.18
CA LEU A 70 3.06 -10.46 -7.06
C LEU A 70 4.19 -9.44 -6.93
N CYS A 71 4.34 -8.58 -7.92
CA CYS A 71 5.50 -7.70 -8.05
C CYS A 71 5.08 -6.24 -8.14
N HIS A 72 5.77 -5.36 -7.40
CA HIS A 72 5.58 -3.93 -7.58
C HIS A 72 6.11 -3.48 -8.96
N ARG A 73 5.59 -2.35 -9.43
CA ARG A 73 6.02 -1.78 -10.71
C ARG A 73 7.49 -1.35 -10.65
N GLY A 74 8.26 -1.74 -11.68
CA GLY A 74 9.67 -1.38 -11.82
C GLY A 74 10.67 -2.30 -11.15
N ILE A 75 10.26 -3.41 -10.50
CA ILE A 75 11.16 -4.41 -9.90
C ILE A 75 11.94 -5.24 -10.93
N ALA A 76 11.76 -4.97 -12.22
CA ALA A 76 12.40 -5.69 -13.34
C ALA A 76 11.96 -7.17 -13.53
N LYS A 77 10.74 -7.55 -13.11
CA LYS A 77 10.19 -8.91 -13.28
C LYS A 77 10.26 -9.41 -14.72
N THR A 78 9.85 -8.59 -15.69
CA THR A 78 9.91 -8.91 -17.14
C THR A 78 11.33 -9.15 -17.61
N ALA A 79 12.31 -8.37 -17.15
CA ALA A 79 13.71 -8.57 -17.48
C ALA A 79 14.24 -9.89 -16.90
N VAL A 80 13.98 -10.17 -15.61
CA VAL A 80 14.50 -11.38 -14.93
C VAL A 80 13.82 -12.64 -15.45
N PHE A 81 12.50 -12.71 -15.41
CA PHE A 81 11.73 -13.93 -15.76
C PHE A 81 11.46 -14.08 -17.27
N GLY A 82 11.42 -12.97 -18.01
CA GLY A 82 11.23 -12.97 -19.46
C GLY A 82 12.57 -12.94 -20.19
N GLU A 83 13.21 -11.77 -20.32
CA GLU A 83 14.36 -11.57 -21.20
C GLU A 83 15.55 -12.47 -20.84
N TYR A 84 16.08 -12.31 -19.61
CA TYR A 84 17.30 -13.04 -19.23
C TYR A 84 17.06 -14.54 -19.04
N LEU A 85 15.90 -14.97 -18.54
CA LEU A 85 15.62 -16.40 -18.39
C LEU A 85 15.50 -17.09 -19.75
N ILE A 86 14.87 -16.46 -20.74
CA ILE A 86 14.77 -17.00 -22.11
C ILE A 86 16.16 -17.09 -22.76
N LEU A 87 17.00 -16.06 -22.62
CA LEU A 87 18.37 -16.07 -23.15
C LEU A 87 19.26 -17.07 -22.41
N TYR A 88 19.13 -17.20 -21.10
CA TYR A 88 19.82 -18.21 -20.30
C TYR A 88 19.48 -19.62 -20.81
N LEU A 89 18.21 -19.88 -21.08
CA LEU A 89 17.76 -21.14 -21.66
C LEU A 89 18.22 -21.32 -23.10
N GLY A 90 18.41 -20.26 -23.85
CA GLY A 90 19.06 -20.28 -25.16
C GLY A 90 20.50 -20.80 -25.10
N VAL A 91 21.25 -20.44 -24.05
CA VAL A 91 22.63 -20.89 -23.83
C VAL A 91 22.69 -22.29 -23.22
N TYR A 92 22.01 -22.50 -22.07
CA TYR A 92 22.17 -23.71 -21.26
C TYR A 92 21.09 -24.78 -21.48
N ASN A 93 19.99 -24.44 -22.14
CA ASN A 93 18.84 -25.32 -22.43
C ASN A 93 18.21 -26.00 -21.19
N SER A 94 18.54 -25.59 -19.97
CA SER A 94 18.07 -26.26 -18.76
C SER A 94 17.98 -25.30 -17.56
N ILE A 95 17.11 -25.64 -16.62
CA ILE A 95 17.04 -25.03 -15.28
C ILE A 95 17.50 -26.09 -14.28
N PRO A 96 18.47 -25.80 -13.39
CA PRO A 96 18.88 -26.70 -12.32
C PRO A 96 17.67 -27.19 -11.49
N GLY A 97 17.66 -28.48 -11.15
CA GLY A 97 16.54 -29.09 -10.45
C GLY A 97 15.30 -29.41 -11.29
N PHE A 98 15.08 -28.71 -12.41
CA PHE A 98 13.97 -28.96 -13.33
C PHE A 98 14.40 -29.74 -14.59
N GLY A 99 15.57 -29.44 -15.13
CA GLY A 99 16.17 -30.09 -16.30
C GLY A 99 15.86 -29.38 -17.63
N LYS A 100 16.00 -30.10 -18.76
CA LYS A 100 15.93 -29.51 -20.11
C LYS A 100 14.60 -28.83 -20.43
N VAL A 101 14.70 -27.70 -21.16
CA VAL A 101 13.58 -26.87 -21.64
C VAL A 101 13.67 -26.69 -23.15
N PRO A 102 13.29 -27.70 -23.94
CA PRO A 102 13.36 -27.60 -25.40
C PRO A 102 12.31 -26.67 -26.01
N LEU A 103 11.17 -26.52 -25.36
CA LEU A 103 10.07 -25.68 -25.79
C LEU A 103 9.41 -24.97 -24.59
N GLY A 104 9.32 -23.64 -24.66
CA GLY A 104 8.65 -22.78 -23.72
C GLY A 104 7.54 -21.97 -24.36
N LEU A 105 6.65 -21.44 -23.50
CA LEU A 105 5.62 -20.46 -23.85
C LEU A 105 5.95 -19.14 -23.15
N TYR A 106 5.73 -18.04 -23.85
CA TYR A 106 5.70 -16.70 -23.30
C TYR A 106 4.31 -16.10 -23.56
N VAL A 107 3.60 -15.74 -22.52
CA VAL A 107 2.25 -15.19 -22.63
C VAL A 107 2.25 -13.83 -21.95
N SER A 108 1.75 -12.81 -22.64
CA SER A 108 1.63 -11.45 -22.12
C SER A 108 0.24 -10.88 -22.44
N ASP A 109 -0.04 -9.63 -22.08
CA ASP A 109 -1.32 -8.95 -22.33
C ASP A 109 -1.81 -9.13 -23.78
N SER A 110 -0.93 -8.84 -24.72
CA SER A 110 -1.25 -8.88 -26.16
C SER A 110 -0.03 -9.31 -27.01
N ILE A 111 -0.29 -9.71 -28.24
CA ILE A 111 0.77 -9.99 -29.23
C ILE A 111 1.50 -8.69 -29.58
N GLU A 112 0.76 -7.62 -29.82
CA GLU A 112 1.32 -6.36 -30.32
C GLU A 112 2.21 -5.65 -29.29
N ASN A 113 1.76 -5.57 -28.05
CA ASN A 113 2.49 -4.84 -27.00
C ASN A 113 3.47 -5.75 -26.24
N GLY A 114 3.00 -6.87 -25.69
CA GLY A 114 3.83 -7.73 -24.86
C GLY A 114 4.77 -8.61 -25.66
N VAL A 115 4.23 -9.45 -26.55
CA VAL A 115 5.03 -10.47 -27.26
C VAL A 115 6.02 -9.87 -28.25
N LYS A 116 5.59 -8.90 -29.06
CA LYS A 116 6.49 -8.25 -30.04
C LYS A 116 7.55 -7.38 -29.36
N ASN A 117 7.25 -6.77 -28.22
CA ASN A 117 8.26 -6.03 -27.46
C ASN A 117 9.28 -6.97 -26.83
N MET A 118 8.86 -8.11 -26.27
CA MET A 118 9.77 -9.15 -25.79
C MET A 118 10.70 -9.62 -26.92
N ARG A 119 10.15 -9.92 -28.11
CA ARG A 119 10.97 -10.28 -29.28
C ARG A 119 12.03 -9.22 -29.58
N LYS A 120 11.65 -7.94 -29.62
CA LYS A 120 12.60 -6.84 -29.91
C LYS A 120 13.70 -6.76 -28.85
N ASN A 121 13.36 -6.93 -27.57
CA ASN A 121 14.32 -6.90 -26.49
C ASN A 121 15.31 -8.08 -26.56
N LEU A 122 14.80 -9.29 -26.81
CA LEU A 122 15.65 -10.48 -26.98
C LEU A 122 16.61 -10.34 -28.18
N GLU A 123 16.09 -9.89 -29.31
CA GLU A 123 16.85 -9.63 -30.53
C GLU A 123 17.91 -8.54 -30.33
N HIS A 124 17.55 -7.45 -29.64
CA HIS A 124 18.46 -6.36 -29.29
C HIS A 124 19.62 -6.85 -28.41
N ARG A 125 19.30 -7.60 -27.31
CA ARG A 125 20.33 -8.14 -26.41
C ARG A 125 21.25 -9.13 -27.14
N TRP A 126 20.69 -10.00 -27.98
CA TRP A 126 21.49 -10.95 -28.76
C TRP A 126 22.42 -10.24 -29.75
N ASN A 127 21.92 -9.22 -30.47
CA ASN A 127 22.71 -8.45 -31.44
C ASN A 127 23.83 -7.62 -30.78
N ASN A 128 23.69 -7.22 -29.53
CA ASN A 128 24.64 -6.36 -28.84
C ASN A 128 25.50 -7.10 -27.79
N SER A 129 25.48 -8.41 -27.76
CA SER A 129 26.26 -9.21 -26.80
C SER A 129 27.15 -10.23 -27.53
N ASP A 130 28.45 -9.98 -27.54
CA ASP A 130 29.44 -10.94 -28.06
C ASP A 130 29.35 -12.30 -27.37
N PHE A 131 29.06 -12.29 -26.06
CA PHE A 131 28.83 -13.49 -25.27
C PHE A 131 27.64 -14.30 -25.85
N LEU A 132 26.49 -13.68 -26.06
CA LEU A 132 25.32 -14.36 -26.60
C LEU A 132 25.55 -14.85 -28.03
N GLN A 133 26.19 -14.07 -28.90
CA GLN A 133 26.49 -14.47 -30.26
C GLN A 133 27.46 -15.65 -30.30
N HIS A 134 28.40 -15.72 -29.37
CA HIS A 134 29.32 -16.85 -29.26
C HIS A 134 28.61 -18.14 -28.83
N TYR A 135 27.80 -18.05 -27.72
CA TYR A 135 27.13 -19.23 -27.15
C TYR A 135 25.82 -19.60 -27.84
N ILE A 136 25.20 -18.69 -28.59
CA ILE A 136 24.01 -18.89 -29.43
C ILE A 136 24.36 -18.46 -30.87
N PRO A 137 25.16 -19.26 -31.61
CA PRO A 137 25.62 -18.86 -32.95
C PRO A 137 24.49 -18.72 -33.98
N ASN A 138 23.33 -19.33 -33.71
CA ASN A 138 22.15 -19.20 -34.58
C ASN A 138 20.92 -18.87 -33.77
N ALA A 139 20.37 -17.68 -33.99
CA ALA A 139 19.10 -17.25 -33.45
C ALA A 139 18.14 -16.84 -34.58
N ARG A 140 16.86 -17.16 -34.41
CA ARG A 140 15.82 -16.77 -35.34
C ARG A 140 14.67 -16.14 -34.58
N PHE A 141 14.30 -14.91 -34.94
CA PHE A 141 13.25 -14.15 -34.33
C PHE A 141 12.11 -13.89 -35.32
N THR A 142 10.94 -14.44 -35.07
CA THR A 142 9.69 -14.02 -35.71
C THR A 142 8.79 -13.32 -34.66
N ASP A 143 7.69 -12.72 -35.09
CA ASP A 143 6.81 -11.99 -34.18
C ASP A 143 6.34 -12.79 -32.97
N VAL A 144 6.13 -14.10 -33.16
CA VAL A 144 5.55 -14.99 -32.12
C VAL A 144 6.33 -16.29 -31.91
N ARG A 145 7.51 -16.43 -32.49
CA ARG A 145 8.34 -17.63 -32.35
C ARG A 145 9.81 -17.24 -32.36
N TRP A 146 10.53 -17.64 -31.33
CA TRP A 146 11.95 -17.38 -31.14
C TRP A 146 12.70 -18.68 -30.97
N GLU A 147 13.79 -18.85 -31.69
CA GLU A 147 14.59 -20.07 -31.75
C GLU A 147 16.04 -19.74 -31.49
N PHE A 148 16.67 -20.49 -30.59
CA PHE A 148 18.04 -20.31 -30.15
C PHE A 148 18.74 -21.66 -30.28
N MET A 149 19.75 -21.75 -31.13
CA MET A 149 20.63 -22.92 -31.24
C MET A 149 21.97 -22.58 -30.59
N ASN A 150 22.31 -23.29 -29.51
CA ASN A 150 23.55 -23.06 -28.79
C ASN A 150 24.74 -23.73 -29.50
N ILE A 151 25.96 -23.48 -28.99
CA ILE A 151 27.22 -24.03 -29.57
C ILE A 151 27.27 -25.57 -29.59
N ASP A 152 26.49 -26.22 -28.73
CA ASP A 152 26.39 -27.70 -28.71
C ASP A 152 25.36 -28.23 -29.72
N GLY A 153 24.76 -27.36 -30.54
CA GLY A 153 23.75 -27.71 -31.53
C GLY A 153 22.36 -28.01 -30.91
N VAL A 154 22.16 -27.70 -29.64
CA VAL A 154 20.88 -27.91 -28.96
C VAL A 154 19.98 -26.68 -29.18
N THR A 155 18.74 -26.94 -29.60
CA THR A 155 17.78 -25.87 -29.90
C THR A 155 16.77 -25.70 -28.78
N THR A 156 16.58 -24.45 -28.36
CA THR A 156 15.50 -23.99 -27.47
C THR A 156 14.53 -23.13 -28.27
N ILE A 157 13.24 -23.38 -28.15
CA ILE A 157 12.19 -22.63 -28.85
C ILE A 157 11.25 -21.99 -27.82
N PHE A 158 10.88 -20.74 -28.06
CA PHE A 158 9.78 -20.06 -27.33
C PHE A 158 8.70 -19.65 -28.32
N LYS A 159 7.43 -19.82 -27.89
CA LYS A 159 6.25 -19.33 -28.60
C LYS A 159 5.54 -18.28 -27.79
N GLY A 160 5.28 -17.13 -28.41
CA GLY A 160 4.58 -15.99 -27.82
C GLY A 160 3.07 -16.04 -28.09
N TYR A 161 2.27 -15.73 -27.07
CA TYR A 161 0.80 -15.64 -27.13
C TYR A 161 0.31 -14.43 -26.38
N GLY A 162 -0.79 -13.84 -26.84
CA GLY A 162 -1.52 -12.82 -26.07
C GLY A 162 -2.49 -13.45 -25.08
N GLY A 163 -2.73 -12.82 -23.96
CA GLY A 163 -3.60 -13.30 -22.89
C GLY A 163 -5.05 -13.59 -23.29
N ARG A 164 -5.50 -13.02 -24.41
CA ARG A 164 -6.84 -13.27 -25.00
C ARG A 164 -6.81 -14.26 -26.16
N THR A 165 -5.64 -14.72 -26.59
CA THR A 165 -5.50 -15.62 -27.72
C THR A 165 -5.35 -17.06 -27.21
N GLY A 166 -6.14 -17.99 -27.78
CA GLY A 166 -6.06 -19.38 -27.37
C GLY A 166 -4.66 -19.98 -27.62
N VAL A 167 -4.07 -20.62 -26.62
CA VAL A 167 -2.76 -21.32 -26.68
C VAL A 167 -2.90 -22.73 -27.27
N ARG A 168 -4.03 -23.06 -27.88
CA ARG A 168 -4.29 -24.39 -28.45
C ARG A 168 -3.30 -24.69 -29.59
N GLY A 169 -2.76 -25.92 -29.62
CA GLY A 169 -1.83 -26.34 -30.63
C GLY A 169 -0.37 -25.87 -30.41
N ALA A 170 0.00 -25.55 -29.18
CA ALA A 170 1.36 -25.10 -28.82
C ALA A 170 2.45 -26.15 -29.07
N LYS A 171 2.09 -27.44 -29.33
CA LYS A 171 3.01 -28.53 -29.66
C LYS A 171 3.87 -28.19 -30.88
N GLU A 172 5.15 -28.44 -30.79
CA GLU A 172 6.11 -28.20 -31.87
C GLU A 172 6.98 -29.46 -32.11
N MET A 173 7.14 -29.89 -33.36
CA MET A 173 7.93 -31.05 -33.72
C MET A 173 7.66 -32.30 -32.83
N GLY A 174 6.43 -32.53 -32.47
CA GLY A 174 6.05 -33.63 -31.58
C GLY A 174 6.23 -33.38 -30.07
N ILE A 175 6.87 -32.26 -29.67
CA ILE A 175 7.18 -31.91 -28.27
C ILE A 175 6.11 -30.97 -27.70
N ARG A 176 5.69 -31.22 -26.45
CA ARG A 176 4.87 -30.29 -25.70
C ARG A 176 5.75 -29.29 -24.92
N PRO A 177 5.31 -28.05 -24.75
CA PRO A 177 6.02 -27.10 -23.92
C PRO A 177 6.16 -27.63 -22.49
N VAL A 178 7.28 -27.34 -21.85
CA VAL A 178 7.54 -27.72 -20.45
C VAL A 178 7.64 -26.51 -19.51
N LEU A 179 7.76 -25.30 -20.06
CA LEU A 179 7.83 -24.04 -19.33
C LEU A 179 6.78 -23.08 -19.89
N ALA A 180 6.08 -22.37 -19.03
CA ALA A 180 5.28 -21.21 -19.38
C ALA A 180 5.68 -20.01 -18.53
N ILE A 181 5.98 -18.90 -19.18
CA ILE A 181 6.21 -17.59 -18.55
C ILE A 181 5.01 -16.73 -18.85
N LEU A 182 4.27 -16.37 -17.82
CA LEU A 182 3.09 -15.50 -17.88
C LEU A 182 3.49 -14.14 -17.30
N ASP A 183 3.50 -13.11 -18.13
CA ASP A 183 4.05 -11.80 -17.78
C ASP A 183 3.04 -10.69 -18.07
N ASP A 184 2.60 -9.99 -17.01
CA ASP A 184 1.64 -8.87 -17.08
C ASP A 184 0.46 -9.16 -18.01
N LEU A 185 -0.35 -10.19 -17.68
CA LEU A 185 -1.44 -10.67 -18.54
C LEU A 185 -2.62 -9.72 -18.67
N VAL A 186 -2.79 -8.81 -17.73
CA VAL A 186 -3.89 -7.84 -17.64
C VAL A 186 -3.34 -6.46 -17.91
N SER A 187 -4.00 -5.68 -18.77
CA SER A 187 -3.73 -4.27 -18.97
C SER A 187 -4.73 -3.41 -18.15
N ASP A 188 -4.45 -2.10 -18.02
CA ASP A 188 -5.37 -1.14 -17.38
C ASP A 188 -6.77 -1.16 -18.01
N GLU A 189 -6.86 -1.36 -19.33
CA GLU A 189 -8.13 -1.44 -20.05
C GLU A 189 -8.86 -2.75 -19.75
N ASP A 190 -8.11 -3.87 -19.73
CA ASP A 190 -8.65 -5.20 -19.45
C ASP A 190 -9.24 -5.32 -18.05
N ALA A 191 -8.58 -4.70 -17.07
CA ALA A 191 -8.98 -4.72 -15.68
C ALA A 191 -10.40 -4.16 -15.43
N ARG A 192 -10.94 -3.36 -16.37
CA ARG A 192 -12.27 -2.75 -16.30
C ARG A 192 -13.37 -3.67 -16.83
N SER A 193 -13.03 -4.74 -17.53
CA SER A 193 -14.00 -5.63 -18.20
C SER A 193 -14.03 -7.02 -17.58
N ALA A 194 -15.11 -7.37 -16.88
CA ALA A 194 -15.30 -8.69 -16.30
C ALA A 194 -15.22 -9.83 -17.35
N THR A 195 -15.72 -9.58 -18.58
CA THR A 195 -15.68 -10.55 -19.67
C THR A 195 -14.26 -10.80 -20.14
N VAL A 196 -13.43 -9.75 -20.22
CA VAL A 196 -12.03 -9.88 -20.62
C VAL A 196 -11.24 -10.61 -19.54
N ILE A 197 -11.46 -10.26 -18.28
CA ILE A 197 -10.86 -10.96 -17.13
C ILE A 197 -11.17 -12.46 -17.17
N ALA A 198 -12.44 -12.83 -17.38
CA ALA A 198 -12.84 -14.25 -17.50
C ALA A 198 -12.15 -14.94 -18.69
N SER A 199 -11.97 -14.24 -19.83
CA SER A 199 -11.24 -14.78 -20.99
C SER A 199 -9.76 -15.03 -20.69
N ILE A 200 -9.12 -14.14 -19.91
CA ILE A 200 -7.72 -14.32 -19.47
C ILE A 200 -7.62 -15.49 -18.50
N GLU A 201 -8.53 -15.61 -17.54
CA GLU A 201 -8.62 -16.79 -16.64
C GLU A 201 -8.75 -18.09 -17.43
N ASP A 202 -9.60 -18.13 -18.45
CA ASP A 202 -9.74 -19.28 -19.35
C ASP A 202 -8.45 -19.59 -20.12
N THR A 203 -7.71 -18.57 -20.53
CA THR A 203 -6.41 -18.77 -21.18
C THR A 203 -5.42 -19.43 -20.23
N ILE A 204 -5.33 -19.00 -18.99
CA ILE A 204 -4.41 -19.55 -17.98
C ILE A 204 -4.78 -21.00 -17.66
N TYR A 205 -6.00 -21.23 -17.17
CA TYR A 205 -6.41 -22.51 -16.60
C TYR A 205 -6.86 -23.55 -17.62
N LYS A 206 -7.33 -23.13 -18.81
CA LYS A 206 -7.81 -24.05 -19.85
C LYS A 206 -6.85 -24.18 -21.02
N ALA A 207 -6.19 -23.09 -21.42
CA ALA A 207 -5.34 -23.12 -22.60
C ALA A 207 -3.88 -23.42 -22.27
N VAL A 208 -3.25 -22.67 -21.36
CA VAL A 208 -1.83 -22.83 -21.01
C VAL A 208 -1.62 -24.14 -20.26
N ASP A 209 -2.36 -24.38 -19.17
CA ASP A 209 -2.12 -25.53 -18.30
C ASP A 209 -2.24 -26.88 -19.04
N TYR A 210 -3.22 -27.01 -19.93
CA TYR A 210 -3.41 -28.21 -20.74
C TYR A 210 -2.54 -28.28 -22.02
N ALA A 211 -1.91 -27.16 -22.44
CA ALA A 211 -0.93 -27.19 -23.52
C ALA A 211 0.41 -27.74 -23.05
N LEU A 212 0.74 -27.57 -21.79
CA LEU A 212 2.01 -28.01 -21.21
C LEU A 212 2.10 -29.55 -21.13
N HIS A 213 3.34 -30.02 -20.89
CA HIS A 213 3.59 -31.43 -20.65
C HIS A 213 2.93 -31.89 -19.33
N PRO A 214 2.21 -33.02 -19.32
CA PRO A 214 1.37 -33.40 -18.20
C PRO A 214 2.11 -33.67 -16.88
N THR A 215 3.37 -34.13 -16.95
CA THR A 215 4.14 -34.51 -15.75
C THR A 215 5.38 -33.65 -15.53
N LYS A 216 5.92 -33.02 -16.57
CA LYS A 216 7.11 -32.16 -16.51
C LYS A 216 6.73 -30.76 -16.95
N LYS A 217 6.23 -29.95 -16.04
CA LYS A 217 5.87 -28.57 -16.33
C LYS A 217 6.33 -27.62 -15.23
N LYS A 218 6.60 -26.40 -15.62
CA LYS A 218 6.81 -25.27 -14.71
C LYS A 218 6.08 -24.04 -15.27
N VAL A 219 5.34 -23.35 -14.42
CA VAL A 219 4.67 -22.09 -14.75
C VAL A 219 5.24 -21.01 -13.85
N ILE A 220 5.68 -19.90 -14.45
CA ILE A 220 6.14 -18.70 -13.76
C ILE A 220 5.18 -17.58 -14.14
N TRP A 221 4.29 -17.21 -13.21
CA TRP A 221 3.35 -16.15 -13.44
C TRP A 221 3.73 -14.91 -12.63
N SER A 222 3.96 -13.80 -13.31
CA SER A 222 4.43 -12.56 -12.71
C SER A 222 3.57 -11.39 -13.18
N GLY A 223 3.29 -10.45 -12.29
CA GLY A 223 2.54 -9.26 -12.65
C GLY A 223 2.43 -8.26 -11.50
N THR A 224 1.96 -7.06 -11.86
CA THR A 224 1.48 -6.04 -10.93
C THR A 224 -0.04 -6.01 -11.05
N PRO A 225 -0.80 -6.37 -10.01
CA PRO A 225 -2.25 -6.49 -10.12
C PRO A 225 -2.92 -5.11 -10.15
N PHE A 226 -4.02 -4.99 -10.90
CA PHE A 226 -4.75 -3.73 -11.07
C PHE A 226 -5.92 -3.54 -10.10
N ASN A 227 -6.59 -4.63 -9.70
CA ASN A 227 -7.68 -4.58 -8.76
C ASN A 227 -7.93 -5.96 -8.12
N ALA A 228 -8.85 -6.05 -7.17
CA ALA A 228 -9.18 -7.30 -6.49
C ALA A 228 -9.85 -8.36 -7.40
N LYS A 229 -10.33 -7.98 -8.59
CA LYS A 229 -10.89 -8.89 -9.59
C LYS A 229 -9.82 -9.45 -10.55
N ASP A 230 -8.59 -8.94 -10.47
CA ASP A 230 -7.46 -9.39 -11.27
C ASP A 230 -7.21 -10.89 -11.07
N PRO A 231 -7.05 -11.68 -12.15
CA PRO A 231 -6.76 -13.10 -12.05
C PRO A 231 -5.54 -13.44 -11.21
N LEU A 232 -4.48 -12.61 -11.30
CA LEU A 232 -3.27 -12.77 -10.49
C LEU A 232 -3.56 -12.61 -9.00
N TYR A 233 -4.34 -11.58 -8.62
CA TYR A 233 -4.72 -11.30 -7.24
C TYR A 233 -5.59 -12.43 -6.66
N LYS A 234 -6.59 -12.90 -7.41
CA LYS A 234 -7.43 -14.05 -7.01
C LYS A 234 -6.63 -15.35 -6.90
N ALA A 235 -5.65 -15.55 -7.77
CA ALA A 235 -4.82 -16.76 -7.75
C ALA A 235 -4.00 -16.88 -6.46
N VAL A 236 -3.58 -15.76 -5.86
CA VAL A 236 -2.91 -15.74 -4.54
C VAL A 236 -3.76 -16.42 -3.48
N GLU A 237 -5.05 -16.09 -3.43
CA GLU A 237 -6.00 -16.60 -2.41
C GLU A 237 -6.46 -18.03 -2.69
N SER A 238 -6.20 -18.55 -3.89
CA SER A 238 -6.65 -19.90 -4.27
C SER A 238 -5.96 -21.03 -3.50
N GLY A 239 -4.73 -20.79 -3.02
CA GLY A 239 -3.88 -21.81 -2.40
C GLY A 239 -3.32 -22.84 -3.38
N ALA A 240 -3.47 -22.63 -4.70
CA ALA A 240 -2.98 -23.54 -5.75
C ALA A 240 -1.53 -23.26 -6.16
N TRP A 241 -1.01 -22.08 -5.84
CA TRP A 241 0.27 -21.57 -6.30
C TRP A 241 1.27 -21.44 -5.16
N LYS A 242 2.56 -21.55 -5.48
CA LYS A 242 3.62 -21.06 -4.61
C LYS A 242 3.69 -19.54 -4.77
N VAL A 243 3.14 -18.84 -3.79
CA VAL A 243 3.01 -17.37 -3.80
C VAL A 243 4.28 -16.72 -3.29
N ASN A 244 4.74 -15.70 -4.01
CA ASN A 244 5.79 -14.78 -3.61
C ASN A 244 5.27 -13.35 -3.79
N VAL A 245 5.52 -12.47 -2.83
CA VAL A 245 5.08 -11.07 -2.88
C VAL A 245 6.29 -10.15 -2.72
N TYR A 246 6.37 -9.13 -3.57
CA TYR A 246 7.51 -8.23 -3.67
C TYR A 246 7.01 -6.78 -3.75
N PRO A 247 6.55 -6.16 -2.63
CA PRO A 247 6.25 -4.74 -2.56
C PRO A 247 7.53 -3.91 -2.65
N VAL A 248 7.44 -2.60 -2.91
CA VAL A 248 8.62 -1.72 -3.01
C VAL A 248 9.40 -1.62 -1.69
N CYS A 249 8.71 -1.71 -0.57
CA CYS A 249 9.28 -1.77 0.79
C CYS A 249 8.35 -2.52 1.73
N GLU A 250 8.83 -2.88 2.93
CA GLU A 250 8.06 -3.61 3.93
C GLU A 250 6.84 -2.83 4.40
N THR A 251 7.04 -1.55 4.68
CA THR A 251 5.98 -0.65 5.18
C THR A 251 6.22 0.75 4.66
N PHE A 252 5.14 1.44 4.27
CA PHE A 252 5.14 2.87 3.99
C PHE A 252 3.71 3.42 4.22
N PRO A 253 3.55 4.62 4.85
CA PRO A 253 4.59 5.54 5.31
C PRO A 253 5.40 5.02 6.51
N CYS A 254 6.66 5.43 6.62
CA CYS A 254 7.57 5.10 7.72
C CYS A 254 8.66 6.17 7.84
N THR A 255 9.47 6.13 8.89
CA THR A 255 10.66 6.98 8.99
C THR A 255 11.78 6.45 8.09
N ARG A 256 12.83 7.27 7.88
CA ARG A 256 13.99 6.85 7.07
C ARG A 256 14.74 5.68 7.69
N GLU A 257 14.83 5.66 9.00
CA GLU A 257 15.52 4.64 9.79
C GLU A 257 14.78 3.28 9.73
N GLU A 258 13.47 3.33 9.62
CA GLU A 258 12.61 2.14 9.52
C GLU A 258 12.46 1.62 8.08
N PHE A 259 12.88 2.42 7.09
CA PHE A 259 12.68 2.06 5.69
C PHE A 259 13.53 0.86 5.29
N LYS A 260 12.88 -0.20 4.81
CA LYS A 260 13.50 -1.40 4.27
C LYS A 260 12.92 -1.69 2.89
N GLY A 261 13.70 -1.35 1.86
CA GLY A 261 13.28 -1.42 0.46
C GLY A 261 13.70 -2.72 -0.22
N SER A 262 12.95 -3.13 -1.24
CA SER A 262 13.22 -4.30 -2.07
C SER A 262 14.50 -4.14 -2.91
N TRP A 263 14.80 -2.93 -3.34
CA TRP A 263 15.95 -2.58 -4.20
C TRP A 263 16.54 -1.23 -3.79
N PRO A 264 17.43 -1.22 -2.77
CA PRO A 264 17.92 0.01 -2.16
C PRO A 264 18.58 1.02 -3.10
N ASP A 265 19.30 0.54 -4.14
CA ASP A 265 19.98 1.42 -5.11
C ASP A 265 19.00 2.13 -6.04
N ARG A 266 17.87 1.51 -6.35
CA ARG A 266 16.88 2.03 -7.31
C ARG A 266 15.70 2.72 -6.64
N PHE A 267 15.18 2.13 -5.55
CA PHE A 267 14.01 2.61 -4.82
C PHE A 267 14.43 3.08 -3.43
N THR A 268 15.12 4.23 -3.40
CA THR A 268 15.55 4.85 -2.14
C THR A 268 14.35 5.36 -1.33
N TYR A 269 14.54 5.61 -0.04
CA TYR A 269 13.51 6.23 0.81
C TYR A 269 12.99 7.55 0.20
N GLU A 270 13.89 8.40 -0.33
CA GLU A 270 13.53 9.67 -0.93
C GLU A 270 12.66 9.50 -2.17
N TYR A 271 12.97 8.50 -3.00
CA TYR A 271 12.15 8.18 -4.17
C TYR A 271 10.74 7.75 -3.75
N VAL A 272 10.63 6.76 -2.86
CA VAL A 272 9.33 6.21 -2.40
C VAL A 272 8.52 7.30 -1.70
N LYS A 273 9.17 8.10 -0.82
CA LYS A 273 8.55 9.25 -0.17
C LYS A 273 8.02 10.26 -1.16
N SER A 274 8.81 10.64 -2.18
CA SER A 274 8.39 11.59 -3.21
C SER A 274 7.16 11.10 -3.99
N GLN A 275 7.10 9.80 -4.35
CA GLN A 275 5.94 9.21 -5.01
C GLN A 275 4.70 9.24 -4.10
N TYR A 276 4.86 8.93 -2.82
CA TYR A 276 3.78 8.98 -1.85
C TYR A 276 3.28 10.42 -1.62
N ASP A 277 4.17 11.37 -1.39
CA ASP A 277 3.82 12.79 -1.18
C ASP A 277 3.07 13.35 -2.41
N LYS A 278 3.49 12.97 -3.63
CA LYS A 278 2.78 13.29 -4.87
C LYS A 278 1.38 12.65 -4.91
N ALA A 279 1.26 11.39 -4.48
CA ALA A 279 -0.01 10.68 -4.43
C ALA A 279 -0.98 11.35 -3.43
N VAL A 280 -0.51 11.71 -2.24
CA VAL A 280 -1.30 12.43 -1.24
C VAL A 280 -1.73 13.81 -1.78
N ALA A 281 -0.80 14.56 -2.37
CA ALA A 281 -1.10 15.89 -2.92
C ALA A 281 -2.14 15.85 -4.04
N SER A 282 -2.16 14.78 -4.84
CA SER A 282 -3.10 14.60 -5.96
C SER A 282 -4.36 13.79 -5.60
N GLY A 283 -4.53 13.34 -4.34
CA GLY A 283 -5.64 12.47 -3.93
C GLY A 283 -5.61 11.10 -4.62
N LYS A 284 -4.43 10.53 -4.83
CA LYS A 284 -4.19 9.27 -5.55
C LYS A 284 -3.42 8.24 -4.72
N VAL A 285 -3.62 8.23 -3.41
CA VAL A 285 -2.90 7.31 -2.50
C VAL A 285 -3.19 5.85 -2.85
N HIS A 286 -4.42 5.53 -3.27
CA HIS A 286 -4.78 4.19 -3.73
C HIS A 286 -3.89 3.70 -4.89
N THR A 287 -3.49 4.60 -5.82
CA THR A 287 -2.60 4.24 -6.94
C THR A 287 -1.20 3.91 -6.44
N PHE A 288 -0.67 4.66 -5.48
CA PHE A 288 0.61 4.34 -4.84
C PHE A 288 0.56 2.97 -4.15
N ASN A 289 -0.50 2.70 -3.39
CA ASN A 289 -0.68 1.44 -2.69
C ASN A 289 -0.80 0.26 -3.66
N GLN A 290 -1.53 0.42 -4.76
CA GLN A 290 -1.65 -0.59 -5.80
C GLN A 290 -0.32 -0.88 -6.51
N GLU A 291 0.33 0.14 -7.06
CA GLU A 291 1.49 -0.01 -7.95
C GLU A 291 2.77 -0.38 -7.20
N LEU A 292 2.97 0.15 -5.98
CA LEU A 292 4.21 0.02 -5.24
C LEU A 292 4.08 -0.88 -4.01
N MET A 293 3.00 -0.74 -3.22
CA MET A 293 2.81 -1.53 -2.00
C MET A 293 2.03 -2.82 -2.24
N LEU A 294 1.45 -3.03 -3.43
CA LEU A 294 0.63 -4.18 -3.81
C LEU A 294 -0.63 -4.34 -2.94
N ARG A 295 -1.05 -3.29 -2.27
CA ARG A 295 -2.28 -3.24 -1.46
C ARG A 295 -3.41 -2.70 -2.31
N ILE A 296 -4.34 -3.60 -2.65
CA ILE A 296 -5.40 -3.30 -3.60
C ILE A 296 -6.75 -3.30 -2.90
N MET A 297 -7.46 -2.20 -3.08
CA MET A 297 -8.88 -2.11 -2.77
C MET A 297 -9.63 -1.48 -3.94
N SER A 298 -10.75 -2.09 -4.33
CA SER A 298 -11.66 -1.42 -5.27
C SER A 298 -12.40 -0.27 -4.56
N ASP A 299 -12.76 0.77 -5.30
CA ASP A 299 -13.55 1.87 -4.73
C ASP A 299 -14.91 1.38 -4.16
N GLU A 300 -15.43 0.27 -4.69
CA GLU A 300 -16.65 -0.38 -4.20
C GLU A 300 -16.47 -1.00 -2.80
N ASP A 301 -15.24 -1.40 -2.46
CA ASP A 301 -14.89 -2.04 -1.18
C ASP A 301 -14.36 -1.04 -0.15
N ARG A 302 -14.14 0.22 -0.52
CA ARG A 302 -13.61 1.26 0.37
C ARG A 302 -14.73 1.99 1.08
N LEU A 303 -14.63 2.11 2.40
CA LEU A 303 -15.58 2.91 3.19
C LEU A 303 -15.35 4.41 3.00
N ILE A 304 -14.10 4.85 2.82
CA ILE A 304 -13.72 6.25 2.63
C ILE A 304 -12.91 6.35 1.34
N LEU A 305 -13.37 7.17 0.41
CA LEU A 305 -12.67 7.47 -0.84
C LEU A 305 -11.76 8.70 -0.65
N ASP A 306 -10.77 8.84 -1.51
CA ASP A 306 -9.87 10.01 -1.48
C ASP A 306 -10.64 11.34 -1.59
N GLY A 307 -11.76 11.36 -2.33
CA GLY A 307 -12.64 12.52 -2.45
C GLY A 307 -13.46 12.86 -1.20
N ASP A 308 -13.56 11.93 -0.23
CA ASP A 308 -14.24 12.17 1.04
C ASP A 308 -13.33 12.87 2.05
N ILE A 309 -12.01 12.85 1.83
CA ILE A 309 -11.02 13.52 2.68
C ILE A 309 -10.98 15.00 2.30
N ARG A 310 -11.43 15.84 3.21
CA ARG A 310 -11.45 17.30 3.04
C ARG A 310 -10.20 17.92 3.64
N TRP A 311 -9.75 19.04 3.01
CA TRP A 311 -8.54 19.76 3.41
C TRP A 311 -8.87 21.19 3.77
N PHE A 312 -8.14 21.76 4.72
CA PHE A 312 -8.29 23.16 5.15
C PHE A 312 -6.92 23.82 5.36
N GLU A 313 -6.90 25.14 5.37
CA GLU A 313 -5.71 25.93 5.70
C GLU A 313 -5.62 26.12 7.22
N ARG A 314 -4.64 25.44 7.83
CA ARG A 314 -4.47 25.36 9.29
C ARG A 314 -4.17 26.72 9.92
N GLU A 315 -3.29 27.53 9.30
CA GLU A 315 -2.86 28.83 9.83
C GLU A 315 -4.07 29.72 10.13
N SER A 316 -5.02 29.82 9.19
CA SER A 316 -6.24 30.60 9.35
C SER A 316 -7.13 30.13 10.51
N LEU A 317 -7.14 28.82 10.81
CA LEU A 317 -7.89 28.26 11.92
C LEU A 317 -7.19 28.56 13.27
N ILE A 318 -5.87 28.38 13.33
CA ILE A 318 -5.08 28.61 14.55
C ILE A 318 -5.18 30.05 15.01
N ASP A 319 -5.16 31.02 14.10
CA ASP A 319 -5.34 32.44 14.40
C ASP A 319 -6.68 32.73 15.08
N ASN A 320 -7.68 31.86 14.88
CA ASN A 320 -9.02 31.97 15.41
C ASN A 320 -9.42 30.78 16.30
N ILE A 321 -8.46 30.07 16.90
CA ILE A 321 -8.71 28.84 17.66
C ILE A 321 -9.70 29.03 18.82
N GLY A 322 -9.80 30.24 19.37
CA GLY A 322 -10.75 30.59 20.44
C GLY A 322 -12.22 30.48 20.01
N ALA A 323 -12.54 30.40 18.71
CA ALA A 323 -13.91 30.17 18.23
C ALA A 323 -14.29 28.67 18.17
N TYR A 324 -13.39 27.79 18.56
CA TYR A 324 -13.58 26.35 18.53
C TYR A 324 -13.44 25.75 19.93
N ASN A 325 -14.14 24.64 20.17
CA ASN A 325 -13.84 23.80 21.32
C ASN A 325 -12.77 22.79 20.90
N VAL A 326 -11.66 22.76 21.61
CA VAL A 326 -10.55 21.83 21.28
C VAL A 326 -10.70 20.55 22.08
N TYR A 327 -10.45 19.42 21.43
CA TYR A 327 -10.44 18.08 22.01
C TYR A 327 -9.15 17.37 21.65
N ILE A 328 -8.69 16.49 22.54
CA ILE A 328 -7.56 15.60 22.25
C ILE A 328 -8.07 14.16 22.38
N THR A 329 -7.71 13.32 21.42
CA THR A 329 -7.97 11.87 21.45
C THR A 329 -6.65 11.11 21.36
N THR A 330 -6.50 10.03 22.13
CA THR A 330 -5.24 9.28 22.20
C THR A 330 -5.47 7.79 22.11
N ASP A 331 -4.60 7.12 21.36
CA ASP A 331 -4.39 5.68 21.41
C ASP A 331 -2.91 5.44 21.76
N PHE A 332 -2.63 4.86 22.92
CA PHE A 332 -1.28 4.68 23.43
C PHE A 332 -0.83 3.24 23.32
N ALA A 333 0.23 2.96 22.57
CA ALA A 333 0.91 1.69 22.62
C ALA A 333 1.64 1.47 23.96
N THR A 334 1.71 0.22 24.37
CA THR A 334 2.32 -0.15 25.68
C THR A 334 3.79 -0.54 25.57
N SER A 335 4.38 -0.55 24.37
CA SER A 335 5.73 -1.04 24.11
C SER A 335 6.46 -0.19 23.05
N GLU A 336 7.79 -0.03 23.23
CA GLU A 336 8.69 0.68 22.31
C GLU A 336 9.27 -0.21 21.20
N LYS A 337 8.94 -1.50 21.16
CA LYS A 337 9.53 -2.43 20.20
C LYS A 337 9.16 -2.06 18.77
N GLU A 338 10.06 -2.26 17.81
CA GLU A 338 9.83 -2.02 16.38
C GLU A 338 8.61 -2.77 15.81
N SER A 339 8.21 -3.87 16.44
CA SER A 339 7.03 -4.66 16.08
C SER A 339 5.74 -4.20 16.77
N SER A 340 5.78 -3.16 17.61
CA SER A 340 4.61 -2.65 18.34
C SER A 340 3.84 -1.61 17.53
N ASP A 341 2.57 -1.41 17.89
CA ASP A 341 1.74 -0.37 17.33
C ASP A 341 2.27 1.03 17.69
N TYR A 342 1.83 2.04 16.97
CA TYR A 342 2.15 3.43 17.25
C TYR A 342 1.34 3.94 18.44
N SER A 343 1.92 4.89 19.19
CA SER A 343 1.12 5.78 20.01
C SER A 343 0.67 6.95 19.16
N PHE A 344 -0.64 7.15 19.06
CA PHE A 344 -1.23 8.23 18.30
C PHE A 344 -1.94 9.24 19.20
N ILE A 345 -1.67 10.52 19.00
CA ILE A 345 -2.35 11.63 19.67
C ILE A 345 -2.90 12.55 18.59
N SER A 346 -4.19 12.85 18.62
CA SER A 346 -4.85 13.76 17.70
C SER A 346 -5.45 14.95 18.43
N VAL A 347 -5.20 16.15 17.93
CA VAL A 347 -5.80 17.40 18.40
C VAL A 347 -6.87 17.86 17.42
N TRP A 348 -8.08 18.08 17.92
CA TRP A 348 -9.26 18.40 17.12
C TRP A 348 -9.85 19.73 17.52
N ALA A 349 -10.10 20.62 16.56
CA ALA A 349 -10.91 21.81 16.74
C ALA A 349 -12.35 21.51 16.27
N TYR A 350 -13.34 21.70 17.14
CA TYR A 350 -14.74 21.43 16.85
C TYR A 350 -15.50 22.75 16.70
N SER A 351 -16.13 22.95 15.54
CA SER A 351 -16.83 24.18 15.19
C SER A 351 -18.28 24.20 15.68
N HIS A 352 -18.90 25.39 15.69
CA HIS A 352 -20.32 25.57 15.96
C HIS A 352 -21.23 24.85 14.95
N ASN A 353 -20.75 24.68 13.70
CA ASN A 353 -21.45 23.93 12.63
C ASN A 353 -21.37 22.41 12.81
N GLY A 354 -20.59 21.94 13.77
CA GLY A 354 -20.38 20.52 14.00
C GLY A 354 -19.35 19.91 13.05
N ASP A 355 -18.38 20.69 12.56
CA ASP A 355 -17.27 20.23 11.75
C ASP A 355 -16.05 20.03 12.65
N PHE A 356 -15.26 18.98 12.35
CA PHE A 356 -14.02 18.65 13.03
C PHE A 356 -12.82 18.98 12.15
N PHE A 357 -11.87 19.68 12.73
CA PHE A 357 -10.61 20.02 12.08
C PHE A 357 -9.47 19.38 12.88
N TRP A 358 -8.74 18.47 12.24
CA TRP A 358 -7.53 17.92 12.82
C TRP A 358 -6.42 18.98 12.76
N VAL A 359 -6.00 19.53 13.90
CA VAL A 359 -5.10 20.71 13.92
C VAL A 359 -3.66 20.34 14.24
N ASP A 360 -3.42 19.27 14.99
CA ASP A 360 -2.09 18.79 15.35
C ASP A 360 -2.14 17.33 15.80
N GLY A 361 -1.00 16.67 15.89
CA GLY A 361 -0.91 15.33 16.44
C GLY A 361 0.48 14.72 16.39
N ILE A 362 0.59 13.57 17.04
CA ILE A 362 1.82 12.82 17.20
C ILE A 362 1.56 11.38 16.83
N CYS A 363 2.49 10.79 16.07
CA CYS A 363 2.54 9.38 15.73
C CYS A 363 3.96 8.89 15.99
N LYS A 364 4.16 8.13 17.07
CA LYS A 364 5.50 7.66 17.47
C LYS A 364 5.42 6.32 18.22
N ARG A 365 6.51 5.57 18.16
CA ARG A 365 6.77 4.45 19.06
C ARG A 365 7.66 4.92 20.19
N GLN A 366 7.09 5.03 21.38
CA GLN A 366 7.80 5.55 22.57
C GLN A 366 7.18 5.04 23.87
N ASP A 367 7.94 5.17 24.97
CA ASP A 367 7.46 4.76 26.29
C ASP A 367 6.28 5.60 26.81
N MET A 368 5.65 5.09 27.86
CA MET A 368 4.52 5.76 28.52
C MET A 368 4.90 7.18 28.99
N GLY A 369 6.10 7.37 29.54
CA GLY A 369 6.53 8.67 30.07
C GLY A 369 6.57 9.73 28.95
N LYS A 370 7.22 9.41 27.82
CA LYS A 370 7.30 10.30 26.66
C LYS A 370 5.94 10.57 26.02
N ASN A 371 5.06 9.56 25.97
CA ASN A 371 3.69 9.73 25.50
C ASN A 371 2.92 10.74 26.35
N VAL A 372 3.06 10.66 27.66
CA VAL A 372 2.43 11.59 28.60
C VAL A 372 3.07 12.97 28.52
N ASP A 373 4.39 13.09 28.38
CA ASP A 373 5.05 14.38 28.19
C ASP A 373 4.56 15.08 26.89
N ASP A 374 4.47 14.35 25.78
CA ASP A 374 3.92 14.84 24.53
C ASP A 374 2.43 15.28 24.69
N LEU A 375 1.61 14.51 25.43
CA LEU A 375 0.25 14.88 25.75
C LEU A 375 0.18 16.19 26.54
N PHE A 376 0.99 16.35 27.60
CA PHE A 376 1.01 17.57 28.42
C PHE A 376 1.49 18.79 27.65
N ARG A 377 2.41 18.62 26.71
CA ARG A 377 2.82 19.67 25.77
C ARG A 377 1.63 20.15 24.94
N LEU A 378 0.89 19.23 24.31
CA LEU A 378 -0.27 19.57 23.49
C LEU A 378 -1.41 20.16 24.32
N VAL A 379 -1.64 19.66 25.53
CA VAL A 379 -2.63 20.23 26.48
C VAL A 379 -2.28 21.67 26.83
N SER A 380 -1.02 21.96 27.11
CA SER A 380 -0.56 23.31 27.44
C SER A 380 -0.71 24.28 26.27
N GLU A 381 -0.46 23.80 25.05
CA GLU A 381 -0.52 24.58 23.82
C GLU A 381 -1.98 24.87 23.40
N TYR A 382 -2.82 23.84 23.36
CA TYR A 382 -4.17 23.93 22.78
C TYR A 382 -5.28 24.09 23.80
N LYS A 383 -5.02 23.90 25.11
CA LYS A 383 -5.98 24.02 26.21
C LYS A 383 -7.32 23.32 25.94
N PRO A 384 -7.28 21.98 25.72
CA PRO A 384 -8.47 21.24 25.30
C PRO A 384 -9.60 21.29 26.31
N TYR A 385 -10.85 21.27 25.83
CA TYR A 385 -12.04 21.12 26.64
C TYR A 385 -12.04 19.79 27.41
N SER A 386 -11.66 18.71 26.72
CA SER A 386 -11.41 17.42 27.35
C SER A 386 -10.44 16.56 26.52
N VAL A 387 -9.84 15.57 27.18
CA VAL A 387 -8.89 14.62 26.63
C VAL A 387 -9.47 13.21 26.73
N GLY A 388 -9.68 12.54 25.60
CA GLY A 388 -10.06 11.13 25.52
C GLY A 388 -8.83 10.24 25.54
N VAL A 389 -8.75 9.37 26.54
CA VAL A 389 -7.70 8.34 26.63
C VAL A 389 -8.37 6.99 26.54
N GLU A 390 -7.99 6.17 25.53
CA GLU A 390 -8.50 4.81 25.42
C GLU A 390 -7.99 3.96 26.59
N VAL A 391 -8.88 3.19 27.20
CA VAL A 391 -8.58 2.28 28.30
C VAL A 391 -8.97 0.87 27.90
N SER A 392 -8.03 0.11 27.36
CA SER A 392 -8.20 -1.30 27.02
C SER A 392 -7.07 -2.13 27.64
N GLY A 393 -7.38 -3.27 28.22
CA GLY A 393 -6.39 -4.21 28.74
C GLY A 393 -5.33 -3.56 29.67
N GLN A 394 -4.07 -3.56 29.23
CA GLN A 394 -2.92 -2.98 29.98
C GLN A 394 -2.88 -1.45 29.98
N GLN A 395 -3.61 -0.78 29.10
CA GLN A 395 -3.67 0.69 29.01
C GLN A 395 -4.34 1.35 30.22
N GLY A 396 -5.02 0.57 31.05
CA GLY A 396 -5.58 1.05 32.33
C GLY A 396 -4.60 1.77 33.27
N GLY A 397 -3.30 1.51 33.10
CA GLY A 397 -2.22 2.18 33.86
C GLY A 397 -1.97 3.64 33.47
N PHE A 398 -2.39 4.09 32.26
CA PHE A 398 -2.15 5.46 31.83
C PHE A 398 -2.94 6.49 32.64
N ILE A 399 -4.20 6.21 33.00
CA ILE A 399 -5.05 7.17 33.72
C ILE A 399 -4.44 7.57 35.09
N PRO A 400 -4.08 6.64 35.98
CA PRO A 400 -3.44 7.01 37.25
C PRO A 400 -2.11 7.73 37.06
N PHE A 401 -1.33 7.35 36.03
CA PHE A 401 -0.08 8.02 35.72
C PHE A 401 -0.30 9.47 35.28
N ILE A 402 -1.24 9.72 34.35
CA ILE A 402 -1.61 11.05 33.90
C ILE A 402 -2.10 11.89 35.08
N GLN A 403 -2.97 11.35 35.96
CA GLN A 403 -3.47 12.06 37.14
C GLN A 403 -2.37 12.47 38.11
N ARG A 404 -1.37 11.62 38.32
CA ARG A 404 -0.17 11.93 39.11
C ARG A 404 0.63 13.08 38.48
N GLU A 405 0.90 12.98 37.16
CA GLU A 405 1.65 13.99 36.41
C GLU A 405 0.90 15.35 36.38
N MET A 406 -0.45 15.36 36.39
CA MET A 406 -1.24 16.60 36.55
C MET A 406 -0.86 17.33 37.84
N ILE A 407 -0.71 16.61 38.94
CA ILE A 407 -0.34 17.17 40.25
C ILE A 407 1.13 17.62 40.24
N GLU A 408 2.04 16.77 39.76
CA GLU A 408 3.47 17.07 39.74
C GLU A 408 3.83 18.26 38.86
N LYS A 409 3.20 18.35 37.66
CA LYS A 409 3.41 19.47 36.72
C LYS A 409 2.53 20.69 36.98
N ASN A 410 1.58 20.58 37.91
CA ASN A 410 0.55 21.61 38.17
C ASN A 410 -0.21 22.03 36.90
N ILE A 411 -0.52 21.06 36.03
CA ILE A 411 -1.28 21.23 34.79
C ILE A 411 -2.51 20.34 34.85
N PHE A 412 -3.70 20.96 34.94
CA PHE A 412 -4.97 20.26 35.11
C PHE A 412 -5.84 20.38 33.86
N PHE A 413 -6.44 19.28 33.45
CA PHE A 413 -7.38 19.22 32.34
C PHE A 413 -8.43 18.13 32.57
N ASN A 414 -9.55 18.19 31.84
CA ASN A 414 -10.62 17.22 31.95
C ASN A 414 -10.26 15.95 31.16
N LEU A 415 -10.29 14.79 31.83
CA LEU A 415 -10.28 13.50 31.19
C LEU A 415 -11.72 13.12 30.83
N ALA A 416 -11.95 12.81 29.53
CA ALA A 416 -13.26 12.35 29.09
C ALA A 416 -13.62 11.03 29.76
N SER A 417 -14.90 10.82 30.02
CA SER A 417 -15.46 9.53 30.44
C SER A 417 -16.49 9.07 29.42
N ASP A 418 -16.66 7.74 29.28
CA ASP A 418 -17.77 7.24 28.50
C ASP A 418 -19.11 7.57 29.15
N SER A 419 -20.16 7.70 28.36
CA SER A 419 -21.50 8.15 28.80
C SER A 419 -22.16 7.26 29.87
N ASN A 420 -21.60 6.07 30.13
CA ASN A 420 -22.21 5.07 31.02
C ASN A 420 -21.45 4.86 32.34
N LYS A 421 -20.26 5.45 32.51
CA LYS A 421 -19.42 5.27 33.70
C LYS A 421 -18.75 6.59 34.06
N SER A 422 -18.95 7.06 35.27
CA SER A 422 -18.33 8.30 35.82
C SER A 422 -16.80 8.19 36.01
N LEU A 423 -16.14 7.17 35.45
CA LEU A 423 -14.70 6.95 35.58
C LEU A 423 -13.96 7.55 34.39
N PRO A 424 -12.83 8.25 34.61
CA PRO A 424 -12.00 8.77 33.54
C PRO A 424 -11.51 7.70 32.56
N GLY A 425 -11.43 8.08 31.29
CA GLY A 425 -11.01 7.21 30.20
C GLY A 425 -12.18 6.62 29.40
N ILE A 426 -11.94 6.42 28.13
CA ILE A 426 -12.91 5.86 27.17
C ILE A 426 -12.67 4.34 27.09
N ARG A 427 -13.70 3.57 27.42
CA ARG A 427 -13.65 2.11 27.38
C ARG A 427 -14.47 1.59 26.22
N PRO A 428 -13.83 0.98 25.21
CA PRO A 428 -14.54 0.44 24.06
C PRO A 428 -15.54 -0.64 24.50
N THR A 429 -16.82 -0.47 24.19
CA THR A 429 -17.89 -1.47 24.44
C THR A 429 -18.26 -2.20 23.18
N THR A 430 -17.85 -1.71 22.01
CA THR A 430 -18.11 -2.28 20.69
C THR A 430 -16.80 -2.56 19.98
N ASN A 431 -16.84 -3.45 18.97
CA ASN A 431 -15.64 -3.72 18.19
C ASN A 431 -15.20 -2.49 17.37
N LYS A 432 -13.93 -2.45 16.98
CA LYS A 432 -13.28 -1.34 16.28
C LYS A 432 -14.03 -0.91 15.02
N MET A 433 -14.42 -1.87 14.17
CA MET A 433 -15.14 -1.58 12.94
C MET A 433 -16.54 -0.98 13.18
N GLN A 434 -17.24 -1.41 14.22
CA GLN A 434 -18.54 -0.82 14.56
C GLN A 434 -18.38 0.65 14.99
N ARG A 435 -17.34 0.97 15.76
CA ARG A 435 -17.01 2.36 16.13
C ARG A 435 -16.67 3.17 14.88
N PHE A 436 -15.79 2.66 14.03
CA PHE A 436 -15.38 3.37 12.83
C PHE A 436 -16.54 3.62 11.87
N ASN A 437 -17.45 2.66 11.71
CA ASN A 437 -18.65 2.82 10.87
C ASN A 437 -19.53 4.00 11.30
N THR A 438 -19.46 4.47 12.53
CA THR A 438 -20.17 5.69 12.97
C THR A 438 -19.51 6.97 12.46
N VAL A 439 -18.22 6.92 12.14
CA VAL A 439 -17.44 8.05 11.60
C VAL A 439 -17.57 8.17 10.09
N VAL A 440 -17.78 7.06 9.37
CA VAL A 440 -17.87 7.04 7.91
C VAL A 440 -18.86 8.09 7.36
N PRO A 441 -20.10 8.23 7.89
CA PRO A 441 -21.03 9.26 7.44
C PRO A 441 -20.48 10.68 7.60
N MET A 442 -19.65 10.93 8.62
CA MET A 442 -19.06 12.25 8.85
C MET A 442 -18.07 12.63 7.74
N PHE A 443 -17.25 11.68 7.27
CA PHE A 443 -16.41 11.88 6.10
C PHE A 443 -17.24 12.10 4.83
N LYS A 444 -18.25 11.26 4.59
CA LYS A 444 -19.15 11.38 3.42
C LYS A 444 -19.88 12.72 3.36
N MET A 445 -20.26 13.26 4.52
CA MET A 445 -20.92 14.58 4.63
C MET A 445 -19.91 15.74 4.63
N GLY A 446 -18.60 15.49 4.57
CA GLY A 446 -17.57 16.53 4.62
C GLY A 446 -17.50 17.26 5.96
N LYS A 447 -17.64 16.53 7.07
CA LYS A 447 -17.59 17.07 8.45
C LYS A 447 -16.23 16.93 9.11
N ILE A 448 -15.28 16.23 8.49
CA ILE A 448 -13.91 16.03 9.00
C ILE A 448 -12.92 16.60 7.99
N TYR A 449 -12.01 17.44 8.49
CA TYR A 449 -11.03 18.17 7.69
C TYR A 449 -9.61 17.91 8.20
N LEU A 450 -8.66 17.73 7.29
CA LEU A 450 -7.24 17.58 7.56
C LEU A 450 -6.46 18.82 7.08
N PRO A 451 -5.34 19.20 7.73
CA PRO A 451 -4.60 20.40 7.37
C PRO A 451 -3.77 20.22 6.10
N THR A 452 -3.86 21.17 5.18
CA THR A 452 -3.12 21.16 3.92
C THR A 452 -1.61 21.19 4.15
N GLU A 453 -1.14 21.98 5.12
CA GLU A 453 0.27 22.19 5.43
C GLU A 453 0.93 20.94 6.04
N TYR A 454 0.14 20.04 6.62
CA TYR A 454 0.64 18.83 7.28
C TYR A 454 0.48 17.55 6.45
N LYS A 455 0.09 17.66 5.18
CA LYS A 455 -0.08 16.51 4.27
C LYS A 455 1.10 15.54 4.24
N THR A 456 2.31 16.06 4.40
CA THR A 456 3.55 15.28 4.31
C THR A 456 4.12 14.89 5.68
N THR A 457 3.46 15.25 6.77
CA THR A 457 3.87 14.86 8.13
C THR A 457 3.49 13.41 8.42
N VAL A 458 4.25 12.75 9.29
CA VAL A 458 4.01 11.34 9.65
C VAL A 458 2.58 11.12 10.16
N PRO A 459 2.04 11.90 11.13
CA PRO A 459 0.71 11.63 11.65
C PRO A 459 -0.40 11.71 10.59
N VAL A 460 -0.35 12.72 9.70
CA VAL A 460 -1.37 12.89 8.66
C VAL A 460 -1.25 11.81 7.59
N ARG A 461 -0.03 11.39 7.25
CA ARG A 461 0.20 10.29 6.28
C ARG A 461 -0.36 8.96 6.79
N GLU A 462 -0.04 8.59 8.04
CA GLU A 462 -0.57 7.38 8.67
C GLU A 462 -2.11 7.42 8.69
N LEU A 463 -2.68 8.54 9.14
CA LEU A 463 -4.14 8.71 9.17
C LEU A 463 -4.77 8.55 7.78
N VAL A 464 -4.21 9.18 6.74
CA VAL A 464 -4.73 9.08 5.36
C VAL A 464 -4.62 7.64 4.86
N GLU A 465 -3.52 6.94 5.15
CA GLU A 465 -3.36 5.54 4.75
C GLU A 465 -4.41 4.64 5.41
N GLU A 466 -4.59 4.72 6.71
CA GLU A 466 -5.59 3.95 7.42
C GLU A 466 -7.01 4.23 6.89
N LEU A 467 -7.36 5.52 6.67
CA LEU A 467 -8.65 5.92 6.13
C LEU A 467 -8.89 5.38 4.72
N THR A 468 -7.87 5.38 3.86
CA THR A 468 -8.00 4.94 2.46
C THR A 468 -7.97 3.42 2.28
N LEU A 469 -7.52 2.69 3.30
CA LEU A 469 -7.44 1.22 3.31
C LEU A 469 -8.48 0.55 4.21
N VAL A 470 -9.52 1.26 4.64
CA VAL A 470 -10.60 0.68 5.44
C VAL A 470 -11.71 0.09 4.57
N ALA A 471 -12.05 -1.17 4.83
CA ALA A 471 -13.10 -1.93 4.15
C ALA A 471 -14.22 -2.32 5.15
N PRO A 472 -15.42 -2.75 4.68
CA PRO A 472 -16.49 -3.20 5.55
C PRO A 472 -16.12 -4.38 6.48
N ASN A 473 -15.13 -5.17 6.08
CA ASN A 473 -14.66 -6.34 6.82
C ASN A 473 -13.41 -6.08 7.68
N GLY A 474 -12.86 -4.86 7.69
CA GLY A 474 -11.71 -4.49 8.52
C GLY A 474 -10.76 -3.48 7.89
N PHE A 475 -9.74 -3.11 8.65
CA PHE A 475 -8.62 -2.31 8.15
C PHE A 475 -7.65 -3.21 7.40
N ARG A 476 -7.19 -2.77 6.23
CA ARG A 476 -6.17 -3.43 5.43
C ARG A 476 -4.82 -2.73 5.51
N SER A 477 -4.75 -1.62 6.24
CA SER A 477 -3.51 -1.00 6.68
C SER A 477 -2.78 -1.89 7.69
N LYS A 478 -1.47 -1.70 7.82
CA LYS A 478 -0.66 -2.41 8.83
C LYS A 478 -1.02 -1.97 10.24
N HIS A 479 -1.37 -0.69 10.42
CA HIS A 479 -1.77 -0.06 11.66
C HIS A 479 -3.17 0.50 11.52
N ASP A 480 -3.84 0.75 12.65
CA ASP A 480 -5.20 1.30 12.72
C ASP A 480 -5.38 2.24 13.94
N ASP A 481 -4.25 2.66 14.52
CA ASP A 481 -4.19 3.49 15.73
C ASP A 481 -4.70 4.92 15.48
N ALA A 482 -4.42 5.48 14.29
CA ALA A 482 -4.91 6.81 13.90
C ALA A 482 -6.44 6.81 13.75
N ALA A 483 -7.00 5.78 13.11
CA ALA A 483 -8.44 5.63 12.92
C ALA A 483 -9.20 5.47 14.25
N ASP A 484 -8.58 4.85 15.27
CA ASP A 484 -9.16 4.77 16.61
C ASP A 484 -9.28 6.13 17.26
N THR A 485 -8.29 7.03 17.10
CA THR A 485 -8.40 8.41 17.62
C THR A 485 -9.54 9.18 16.94
N VAL A 486 -9.83 8.94 15.68
CA VAL A 486 -10.99 9.53 14.98
C VAL A 486 -12.29 8.94 15.50
N SER A 487 -12.36 7.63 15.66
CA SER A 487 -13.54 6.91 16.17
C SER A 487 -13.94 7.38 17.56
N MET A 488 -12.96 7.77 18.38
CA MET A 488 -13.18 8.26 19.73
C MET A 488 -14.04 9.53 19.78
N LEU A 489 -14.01 10.35 18.73
CA LEU A 489 -14.87 11.55 18.62
C LEU A 489 -16.37 11.22 18.69
N THR A 490 -16.77 10.00 18.34
CA THR A 490 -18.18 9.59 18.36
C THR A 490 -18.63 9.03 19.71
N VAL A 491 -17.71 8.73 20.60
CA VAL A 491 -17.99 8.18 21.95
C VAL A 491 -17.73 9.18 23.08
N MET A 492 -16.94 10.23 22.83
CA MET A 492 -16.69 11.30 23.79
C MET A 492 -17.89 12.25 23.90
N PRO A 493 -18.18 12.79 25.10
CA PRO A 493 -19.07 13.94 25.23
C PRO A 493 -18.45 15.17 24.54
N LEU A 494 -19.08 15.63 23.47
CA LEU A 494 -18.63 16.80 22.72
C LEU A 494 -19.66 17.92 22.81
N PHE A 495 -19.18 19.11 23.04
CA PHE A 495 -19.99 20.31 23.14
C PHE A 495 -19.62 21.28 22.03
N LYS A 496 -20.62 21.81 21.33
CA LYS A 496 -20.39 22.86 20.34
C LYS A 496 -20.00 24.16 21.06
N PRO A 497 -19.06 24.94 20.53
CA PRO A 497 -18.83 26.28 21.00
C PRO A 497 -20.13 27.11 20.81
N SER A 498 -20.36 28.11 21.67
CA SER A 498 -21.39 29.12 21.44
C SER A 498 -21.11 29.85 20.12
N GLU A 499 -22.15 30.26 19.40
CA GLU A 499 -21.97 31.12 18.22
C GLU A 499 -21.06 32.28 18.62
N ALA A 500 -19.98 32.48 17.87
CA ALA A 500 -19.02 33.51 18.18
C ALA A 500 -19.72 34.87 18.08
N LEU A 501 -19.96 35.50 19.22
CA LEU A 501 -20.25 36.94 19.25
C LEU A 501 -19.08 37.61 18.50
N LYS A 502 -19.36 38.27 17.36
CA LYS A 502 -18.38 39.05 16.63
C LYS A 502 -17.86 40.15 17.53
N MET A 503 -16.74 39.90 18.22
CA MET A 503 -16.06 40.95 18.96
C MET A 503 -15.54 41.99 17.97
N LYS A 504 -16.25 43.11 17.82
CA LYS A 504 -15.69 44.29 17.14
C LYS A 504 -14.59 44.86 18.03
N ARG A 505 -13.34 44.72 17.61
CA ARG A 505 -12.25 45.54 18.17
C ARG A 505 -12.42 46.97 17.69
N ASP A 506 -12.51 47.90 18.60
CA ASP A 506 -12.46 49.31 18.25
C ASP A 506 -11.05 49.64 17.71
N LYS A 507 -10.94 50.71 16.91
CA LYS A 507 -9.67 51.19 16.33
C LYS A 507 -8.61 51.58 17.38
N ARG A 508 -8.91 51.53 18.65
CA ARG A 508 -8.04 51.87 19.79
C ARG A 508 -7.60 50.66 20.61
N GLY A 509 -7.99 49.45 20.21
CA GLY A 509 -7.56 48.21 20.86
C GLY A 509 -8.35 47.85 22.14
N GLY A 510 -9.41 48.56 22.47
CA GLY A 510 -10.36 48.21 23.55
C GLY A 510 -11.39 47.19 23.05
N VAL A 511 -11.79 46.29 23.94
CA VAL A 511 -12.94 45.40 23.71
C VAL A 511 -14.12 45.98 24.45
N ASP A 512 -15.17 46.43 23.73
CA ASP A 512 -16.42 46.86 24.36
C ASP A 512 -17.32 45.64 24.56
N ILE A 513 -17.41 45.19 25.82
CA ILE A 513 -18.16 43.98 26.24
C ILE A 513 -19.67 44.26 26.38
N TRP A 514 -20.13 45.47 26.11
CA TRP A 514 -21.51 45.90 26.40
C TRP A 514 -22.32 46.33 25.18
N GLU A 515 -21.76 46.31 23.94
CA GLU A 515 -22.58 46.44 22.74
C GLU A 515 -23.38 45.14 22.52
N VAL A 516 -24.54 45.06 23.12
CA VAL A 516 -25.60 44.14 22.71
C VAL A 516 -26.05 44.66 21.33
N ASP A 517 -25.91 43.87 20.26
CA ASP A 517 -26.54 44.19 18.99
C ASP A 517 -28.02 44.52 19.28
N GLU A 518 -28.46 45.72 18.90
CA GLU A 518 -29.88 46.05 18.94
C GLU A 518 -30.61 44.96 18.14
N GLU A 519 -31.60 44.33 18.80
CA GLU A 519 -32.47 43.38 18.12
C GLU A 519 -32.99 44.07 16.85
N PRO A 520 -33.00 43.44 15.69
CA PRO A 520 -33.57 44.03 14.50
C PRO A 520 -35.01 44.40 14.80
N ASP A 521 -35.35 45.67 14.57
CA ASP A 521 -36.68 46.23 14.82
C ASP A 521 -37.73 45.41 14.06
N ILE A 522 -38.42 44.51 14.77
CA ILE A 522 -39.46 43.62 14.25
C ILE A 522 -40.74 44.40 13.93
N SER A 523 -40.76 45.70 14.18
CA SER A 523 -41.96 46.52 13.98
C SER A 523 -42.27 46.91 12.52
N SER A 524 -41.36 46.70 11.59
CA SER A 524 -41.54 47.10 10.19
C SER A 524 -41.95 46.00 9.21
N GLY A 525 -42.33 44.80 9.69
CA GLY A 525 -42.59 43.63 8.87
C GLY A 525 -43.92 42.89 9.13
N LEU A 526 -44.78 43.40 9.95
CA LEU A 526 -46.11 42.81 10.22
C LEU A 526 -47.20 43.41 9.30
N ASP A 527 -46.99 43.36 8.00
CA ASP A 527 -48.12 43.35 7.07
C ASP A 527 -48.42 41.88 6.76
N SER A 528 -49.26 41.29 7.61
CA SER A 528 -49.82 39.98 7.38
C SER A 528 -50.85 40.04 6.26
N TYR A 529 -50.56 39.44 5.14
CA TYR A 529 -51.58 39.00 4.20
C TYR A 529 -52.09 37.63 4.62
N ILE A 530 -53.23 37.61 5.33
CA ILE A 530 -54.11 36.46 5.39
C ILE A 530 -55.01 36.50 4.19
N VAL A 531 -54.85 35.61 3.25
CA VAL A 531 -55.90 35.10 2.36
C VAL A 531 -55.67 33.61 2.18
#